data_87065cbf6719e6f05523c3be602b5a37
#
_entry.id   87065cbf6719e6f05523c3be602b5a37
#
_cell.length_a   1.000
_cell.length_b   1.000
_cell.length_c   1.000
_cell.angle_alpha   90.00
_cell.angle_beta   90.00
_cell.angle_gamma   90.00
#
_symmetry.space_group_name_H-M   'P 1'
#
loop_
_entity.id
_entity.type
_entity.pdbx_description
1 polymer ?
#
loop_
_entity_poly.entity_id
_entity_poly.type
_entity_poly.pdbx_seq_one_letter_code
_entity_poly.pdbx_strand_id
1 'polypeptide(L)'
;MKDFIKMTLATMAGLFIFGIAALFIFIGMVGAMASLGSSQPVMPREGVLQIDMSAMTLTEQTKEADPFATLSGAEMVSPVGIYSAINAINAAATDPAVKFIYMKPDGATGGIAQIEEFRTALKHFRNSGKAIVSYIENPSNASYYLASVSDKIYMTSYEGGMSMFNGLSSQMIFLKDILDRLGVNVQLIRHGKYKSAGEMYIRNSASKENLEQNEAMINSVWDSWAKEIAASREISVEDLNLMINNLELNFPSDFLEKGLVDELLTREELQAKLCDIYVAERFEDIKAIQLPDYAQLKSTVNLKAKKKVAVIYAEGNIVDGDEKQQVAGDRFANIISKVRKDSTVKAVVLRVNSPGGSVLASEKIKAELDLIRQRGVPVIASYGDYAASGGYWISANCDKIYTNATTLTGSIGVFSMIPDISGTLENKLHVNITPVNSNRHADMYGMMRPLDKAETDYMQASVEVIYDTFTALVAAGRGMTVPAVDEIAQGRVWTGAEALQIGLVDEIGTIEDAIRYAALSIDGITDVSQVQIAEYPKPLTTIEMLMESFGAGESVFAGSSLENVEKAFKGWTSSESGKVYARMPYEISIR
;
A
#
# COMPACT_ATOMS: atom_id res chain seq x y z
N MET A 1 58.20 13.91 15.26
CA MET A 1 57.36 13.50 14.12
C MET A 1 57.07 12.00 14.10
N LYS A 2 58.03 11.09 14.19
CA LYS A 2 57.78 9.64 14.21
C LYS A 2 56.89 9.18 15.39
N ASP A 3 57.07 9.72 16.58
CA ASP A 3 56.26 9.33 17.75
C ASP A 3 54.87 9.91 17.73
N PHE A 4 54.68 11.12 17.18
CA PHE A 4 53.37 11.69 16.94
C PHE A 4 52.55 10.83 15.96
N ILE A 5 53.16 10.40 14.84
CA ILE A 5 52.49 9.53 13.87
C ILE A 5 52.12 8.16 14.50
N LYS A 6 53.01 7.58 15.31
CA LYS A 6 52.72 6.33 16.01
C LYS A 6 51.57 6.47 16.99
N MET A 7 51.53 7.55 17.78
CA MET A 7 50.44 7.81 18.73
C MET A 7 49.11 8.04 17.97
N THR A 8 49.11 8.81 16.87
CA THR A 8 47.92 9.03 16.06
C THR A 8 47.39 7.73 15.47
N LEU A 9 48.26 6.89 14.88
CA LEU A 9 47.89 5.59 14.36
C LEU A 9 47.36 4.63 15.44
N ALA A 10 47.98 4.63 16.62
CA ALA A 10 47.54 3.81 17.76
C ALA A 10 46.13 4.26 18.26
N THR A 11 45.89 5.60 18.32
CA THR A 11 44.59 6.15 18.70
C THR A 11 43.52 5.82 17.66
N MET A 12 43.84 5.95 16.38
CA MET A 12 42.90 5.57 15.29
C MET A 12 42.58 4.07 15.31
N ALA A 13 43.60 3.21 15.53
CA ALA A 13 43.37 1.77 15.67
C ALA A 13 42.55 1.45 16.92
N GLY A 14 42.80 2.12 18.05
CA GLY A 14 42.01 1.98 19.28
C GLY A 14 40.56 2.40 19.09
N LEU A 15 40.30 3.54 18.46
CA LEU A 15 38.93 4.00 18.13
C LEU A 15 38.23 3.06 17.15
N PHE A 16 38.93 2.52 16.17
CA PHE A 16 38.37 1.55 15.23
C PHE A 16 37.99 0.23 15.92
N ILE A 17 38.89 -0.31 16.77
CA ILE A 17 38.61 -1.52 17.57
C ILE A 17 37.43 -1.28 18.54
N PHE A 18 37.42 -0.11 19.21
CA PHE A 18 36.33 0.28 20.10
C PHE A 18 35.01 0.39 19.34
N GLY A 19 35.01 1.01 18.15
CA GLY A 19 33.82 1.12 17.28
C GLY A 19 33.28 -0.26 16.87
N ILE A 20 34.17 -1.20 16.51
CA ILE A 20 33.79 -2.58 16.20
C ILE A 20 33.21 -3.28 17.44
N ALA A 21 33.87 -3.17 18.59
CA ALA A 21 33.40 -3.78 19.84
C ALA A 21 32.04 -3.21 20.26
N ALA A 22 31.85 -1.89 20.17
CA ALA A 22 30.61 -1.22 20.46
C ALA A 22 29.48 -1.68 19.50
N LEU A 23 29.79 -1.87 18.22
CA LEU A 23 28.86 -2.41 17.22
C LEU A 23 28.44 -3.84 17.55
N PHE A 24 29.38 -4.71 17.93
CA PHE A 24 29.06 -6.09 18.34
C PHE A 24 28.24 -6.14 19.64
N ILE A 25 28.51 -5.28 20.60
CA ILE A 25 27.73 -5.16 21.84
C ILE A 25 26.32 -4.67 21.50
N PHE A 26 26.20 -3.68 20.62
CA PHE A 26 24.90 -3.15 20.16
C PHE A 26 24.09 -4.22 19.43
N ILE A 27 24.68 -4.93 18.46
CA ILE A 27 24.03 -6.05 17.74
C ILE A 27 23.64 -7.16 18.73
N GLY A 28 24.50 -7.47 19.70
CA GLY A 28 24.23 -8.45 20.75
C GLY A 28 23.05 -8.02 21.65
N MET A 29 22.95 -6.73 22.01
CA MET A 29 21.83 -6.20 22.78
C MET A 29 20.52 -6.23 21.97
N VAL A 30 20.54 -5.81 20.71
CA VAL A 30 19.37 -5.87 19.82
C VAL A 30 18.92 -7.32 19.62
N GLY A 31 19.85 -8.25 19.39
CA GLY A 31 19.56 -9.68 19.28
C GLY A 31 19.01 -10.28 20.58
N ALA A 32 19.52 -9.90 21.74
CA ALA A 32 19.02 -10.32 23.03
C ALA A 32 17.63 -9.73 23.32
N MET A 33 17.38 -8.46 23.00
CA MET A 33 16.06 -7.84 23.14
C MET A 33 15.03 -8.48 22.20
N ALA A 34 15.40 -8.75 20.95
CA ALA A 34 14.53 -9.49 20.01
C ALA A 34 14.23 -10.92 20.51
N SER A 35 15.18 -11.59 21.16
CA SER A 35 14.96 -12.93 21.73
C SER A 35 14.19 -12.93 23.05
N LEU A 36 14.27 -11.86 23.85
CA LEU A 36 13.50 -11.71 25.10
C LEU A 36 12.02 -11.36 24.83
N GLY A 37 11.71 -10.76 23.67
CA GLY A 37 10.34 -10.51 23.21
C GLY A 37 9.68 -11.73 22.55
N SER A 38 10.43 -12.78 22.19
CA SER A 38 9.92 -13.94 21.47
C SER A 38 9.58 -15.13 22.37
N SER A 39 8.73 -14.93 23.40
CA SER A 39 7.98 -16.08 23.90
C SER A 39 7.03 -16.53 22.77
N GLN A 40 7.15 -17.78 22.32
CA GLN A 40 6.20 -18.28 21.33
C GLN A 40 4.77 -18.11 21.88
N PRO A 41 3.87 -17.48 21.09
CA PRO A 41 2.51 -17.31 21.52
C PRO A 41 1.88 -18.67 21.79
N VAL A 42 1.08 -18.76 22.85
CA VAL A 42 0.42 -20.00 23.25
C VAL A 42 -1.09 -19.82 23.10
N MET A 43 -1.69 -20.68 22.28
CA MET A 43 -3.13 -20.71 22.12
C MET A 43 -3.79 -21.22 23.42
N PRO A 44 -4.73 -20.49 24.05
CA PRO A 44 -5.54 -21.01 25.13
C PRO A 44 -6.44 -22.16 24.63
N ARG A 45 -6.82 -23.07 25.53
CA ARG A 45 -7.75 -24.17 25.18
C ARG A 45 -9.10 -23.66 24.69
N GLU A 46 -9.58 -22.57 25.30
CA GLU A 46 -10.73 -21.78 24.90
C GLU A 46 -10.35 -20.33 25.09
N GLY A 47 -10.63 -19.48 24.10
CA GLY A 47 -10.21 -18.10 24.15
C GLY A 47 -10.98 -17.19 23.20
N VAL A 48 -10.73 -15.91 23.37
CA VAL A 48 -11.23 -14.84 22.52
C VAL A 48 -10.11 -14.45 21.57
N LEU A 49 -10.41 -14.37 20.28
CA LEU A 49 -9.49 -13.74 19.34
C LEU A 49 -9.67 -12.23 19.46
N GLN A 50 -8.66 -11.57 20.01
CA GLN A 50 -8.67 -10.12 20.16
C GLN A 50 -8.03 -9.46 18.95
N ILE A 51 -8.73 -8.48 18.36
CA ILE A 51 -8.25 -7.63 17.29
C ILE A 51 -8.22 -6.21 17.83
N ASP A 52 -7.02 -5.69 18.09
CA ASP A 52 -6.81 -4.31 18.51
C ASP A 52 -6.09 -3.55 17.40
N MET A 53 -6.85 -2.73 16.64
CA MET A 53 -6.31 -2.03 15.48
C MET A 53 -5.34 -0.91 15.86
N SER A 54 -5.34 -0.45 17.11
CA SER A 54 -4.35 0.53 17.59
C SER A 54 -2.97 -0.11 17.83
N ALA A 55 -2.93 -1.42 18.09
CA ALA A 55 -1.70 -2.18 18.35
C ALA A 55 -1.15 -2.90 17.10
N MET A 56 -1.84 -2.82 15.96
CA MET A 56 -1.41 -3.46 14.71
C MET A 56 -1.67 -2.56 13.50
N THR A 57 -0.94 -2.80 12.42
CA THR A 57 -1.19 -2.18 11.13
C THR A 57 -1.25 -3.25 10.04
N LEU A 58 -2.20 -3.08 9.11
CA LEU A 58 -2.27 -3.94 7.94
C LEU A 58 -1.21 -3.52 6.92
N THR A 59 -0.51 -4.51 6.37
CA THR A 59 0.53 -4.34 5.36
C THR A 59 0.34 -5.33 4.23
N GLU A 60 0.98 -5.13 3.08
CA GLU A 60 0.91 -6.13 2.00
C GLU A 60 1.52 -7.46 2.43
N GLN A 61 2.67 -7.41 3.05
CA GLN A 61 3.42 -8.57 3.53
C GLN A 61 3.73 -8.42 5.02
N THR A 62 3.70 -9.52 5.80
CA THR A 62 4.14 -9.47 7.19
C THR A 62 5.62 -9.10 7.25
N LYS A 63 5.92 -8.02 7.95
CA LYS A 63 7.29 -7.50 8.16
C LYS A 63 7.69 -7.74 9.61
N GLU A 64 8.99 -7.84 9.88
CA GLU A 64 9.47 -7.79 11.27
C GLU A 64 9.22 -6.37 11.84
N ALA A 65 8.98 -6.28 13.14
CA ALA A 65 8.79 -4.98 13.79
C ALA A 65 10.06 -4.12 13.66
N ASP A 66 9.87 -2.79 13.56
CA ASP A 66 10.99 -1.87 13.46
C ASP A 66 11.85 -1.90 14.74
N PRO A 67 13.13 -2.27 14.65
CA PRO A 67 14.01 -2.33 15.81
C PRO A 67 14.23 -0.96 16.49
N PHE A 68 14.10 0.14 15.75
CA PHE A 68 14.25 1.49 16.31
C PHE A 68 13.01 1.95 17.08
N ALA A 69 11.81 1.53 16.69
CA ALA A 69 10.59 1.81 17.46
C ALA A 69 10.73 1.24 18.89
N THR A 70 11.27 0.03 19.00
CA THR A 70 11.56 -0.61 20.31
C THR A 70 12.58 0.19 21.14
N LEU A 71 13.64 0.71 20.50
CA LEU A 71 14.69 1.47 21.19
C LEU A 71 14.24 2.89 21.57
N SER A 72 13.35 3.50 20.81
CA SER A 72 12.84 4.85 21.08
C SER A 72 11.74 4.89 22.15
N GLY A 73 11.27 3.73 22.63
CA GLY A 73 10.16 3.64 23.56
C GLY A 73 8.81 3.99 22.93
N ALA A 74 8.72 4.01 21.61
CA ALA A 74 7.46 4.13 20.90
C ALA A 74 6.59 2.88 21.14
N GLU A 75 5.27 3.05 21.19
CA GLU A 75 4.36 1.92 21.24
C GLU A 75 4.59 1.03 20.03
N MET A 76 4.81 -0.27 20.29
CA MET A 76 5.06 -1.23 19.23
C MET A 76 3.76 -1.55 18.51
N VAL A 77 3.64 -1.07 17.27
CA VAL A 77 2.58 -1.46 16.36
C VAL A 77 3.05 -2.67 15.55
N SER A 78 2.32 -3.78 15.62
CA SER A 78 2.68 -5.02 14.94
C SER A 78 2.25 -4.97 13.46
N PRO A 79 3.18 -5.02 12.48
CA PRO A 79 2.80 -5.10 11.07
C PRO A 79 2.31 -6.53 10.75
N VAL A 80 1.09 -6.64 10.26
CA VAL A 80 0.48 -7.92 9.87
C VAL A 80 0.14 -7.89 8.40
N GLY A 81 0.73 -8.79 7.62
CA GLY A 81 0.42 -8.93 6.20
C GLY A 81 -1.04 -9.31 5.98
N ILE A 82 -1.69 -8.67 5.01
CA ILE A 82 -3.13 -8.86 4.77
C ILE A 82 -3.49 -10.33 4.51
N TYR A 83 -2.69 -11.05 3.72
CA TYR A 83 -2.91 -12.48 3.50
C TYR A 83 -2.79 -13.31 4.79
N SER A 84 -1.83 -12.99 5.66
CA SER A 84 -1.67 -13.64 6.96
C SER A 84 -2.84 -13.36 7.90
N ALA A 85 -3.34 -12.12 7.92
CA ALA A 85 -4.51 -11.72 8.71
C ALA A 85 -5.78 -12.45 8.24
N ILE A 86 -6.03 -12.49 6.93
CA ILE A 86 -7.18 -13.20 6.34
C ILE A 86 -7.12 -14.69 6.70
N ASN A 87 -5.97 -15.34 6.51
CA ASN A 87 -5.79 -16.75 6.87
C ASN A 87 -6.02 -17.03 8.35
N ALA A 88 -5.56 -16.13 9.22
CA ALA A 88 -5.79 -16.25 10.66
C ALA A 88 -7.29 -16.17 11.00
N ILE A 89 -8.01 -15.21 10.44
CA ILE A 89 -9.45 -15.05 10.65
C ILE A 89 -10.21 -16.28 10.12
N ASN A 90 -9.86 -16.77 8.93
CA ASN A 90 -10.46 -17.96 8.35
C ASN A 90 -10.18 -19.23 9.18
N ALA A 91 -8.95 -19.37 9.69
CA ALA A 91 -8.63 -20.45 10.62
C ALA A 91 -9.44 -20.35 11.93
N ALA A 92 -9.61 -19.14 12.46
CA ALA A 92 -10.41 -18.90 13.67
C ALA A 92 -11.89 -19.28 13.49
N ALA A 93 -12.44 -19.14 12.28
CA ALA A 93 -13.81 -19.52 11.97
C ALA A 93 -14.09 -21.01 12.28
N THR A 94 -13.12 -21.88 12.06
CA THR A 94 -13.24 -23.32 12.25
C THR A 94 -12.53 -23.85 13.50
N ASP A 95 -11.69 -23.03 14.15
CA ASP A 95 -10.95 -23.43 15.36
C ASP A 95 -11.86 -23.48 16.59
N PRO A 96 -12.11 -24.66 17.20
CA PRO A 96 -12.98 -24.77 18.38
C PRO A 96 -12.43 -24.02 19.59
N ALA A 97 -11.14 -23.73 19.63
CA ALA A 97 -10.54 -22.96 20.71
C ALA A 97 -10.89 -21.46 20.66
N VAL A 98 -11.35 -20.93 19.52
CA VAL A 98 -11.82 -19.54 19.38
C VAL A 98 -13.32 -19.50 19.61
N LYS A 99 -13.78 -18.86 20.71
CA LYS A 99 -15.20 -18.70 21.03
C LYS A 99 -15.85 -17.60 20.18
N PHE A 100 -15.23 -16.43 20.14
CA PHE A 100 -15.71 -15.27 19.37
C PHE A 100 -14.53 -14.31 19.08
N ILE A 101 -14.76 -13.31 18.25
CA ILE A 101 -13.84 -12.19 18.05
C ILE A 101 -14.27 -11.01 18.90
N TYR A 102 -13.34 -10.45 19.69
CA TYR A 102 -13.47 -9.13 20.31
C TYR A 102 -12.60 -8.13 19.56
N MET A 103 -13.22 -7.12 18.95
CA MET A 103 -12.53 -6.15 18.09
C MET A 103 -12.59 -4.75 18.71
N LYS A 104 -11.43 -4.09 18.74
CA LYS A 104 -11.24 -2.66 19.01
C LYS A 104 -10.75 -2.02 17.72
N PRO A 105 -11.66 -1.46 16.90
CA PRO A 105 -11.33 -0.97 15.58
C PRO A 105 -10.70 0.43 15.56
N ASP A 106 -10.72 1.16 16.69
CA ASP A 106 -10.13 2.50 16.79
C ASP A 106 -8.64 2.45 16.46
N GLY A 107 -8.16 3.49 15.78
CA GLY A 107 -6.79 3.53 15.32
C GLY A 107 -6.48 2.64 14.11
N ALA A 108 -7.50 2.12 13.43
CA ALA A 108 -7.30 1.30 12.22
C ALA A 108 -6.41 2.03 11.20
N THR A 109 -5.28 1.40 10.89
CA THR A 109 -4.30 1.85 9.91
C THR A 109 -4.05 0.78 8.87
N GLY A 110 -3.87 1.20 7.63
CA GLY A 110 -3.68 0.36 6.46
C GLY A 110 -4.22 1.05 5.22
N GLY A 111 -4.05 0.44 4.08
CA GLY A 111 -4.66 0.91 2.85
C GLY A 111 -6.17 0.65 2.81
N ILE A 112 -6.88 1.41 2.00
CA ILE A 112 -8.35 1.31 1.90
C ILE A 112 -8.77 -0.07 1.42
N ALA A 113 -8.11 -0.61 0.40
CA ALA A 113 -8.37 -1.94 -0.12
C ALA A 113 -7.97 -3.03 0.88
N GLN A 114 -6.89 -2.84 1.65
CA GLN A 114 -6.51 -3.76 2.72
C GLN A 114 -7.58 -3.83 3.82
N ILE A 115 -8.16 -2.69 4.20
CA ILE A 115 -9.25 -2.61 5.16
C ILE A 115 -10.52 -3.30 4.61
N GLU A 116 -10.81 -3.16 3.31
CA GLU A 116 -11.91 -3.85 2.63
C GLU A 116 -11.70 -5.37 2.63
N GLU A 117 -10.48 -5.85 2.31
CA GLU A 117 -10.15 -7.28 2.35
C GLU A 117 -10.26 -7.85 3.77
N PHE A 118 -9.78 -7.10 4.77
CA PHE A 118 -9.85 -7.49 6.17
C PHE A 118 -11.31 -7.61 6.66
N ARG A 119 -12.15 -6.62 6.31
CA ARG A 119 -13.58 -6.67 6.61
C ARG A 119 -14.28 -7.84 5.92
N THR A 120 -13.90 -8.16 4.69
CA THR A 120 -14.42 -9.33 3.96
C THR A 120 -14.12 -10.63 4.71
N ALA A 121 -12.90 -10.78 5.24
CA ALA A 121 -12.55 -11.94 6.08
C ALA A 121 -13.37 -11.99 7.38
N LEU A 122 -13.59 -10.85 8.04
CA LEU A 122 -14.47 -10.77 9.22
C LEU A 122 -15.91 -11.18 8.89
N LYS A 123 -16.43 -10.77 7.73
CA LYS A 123 -17.75 -11.18 7.24
C LYS A 123 -17.83 -12.69 7.02
N HIS A 124 -16.79 -13.31 6.47
CA HIS A 124 -16.71 -14.77 6.34
C HIS A 124 -16.66 -15.45 7.70
N PHE A 125 -15.90 -14.92 8.66
CA PHE A 125 -15.87 -15.44 10.03
C PHE A 125 -17.28 -15.43 10.67
N ARG A 126 -18.00 -14.32 10.55
CA ARG A 126 -19.37 -14.19 11.04
C ARG A 126 -20.30 -15.25 10.44
N ASN A 127 -20.14 -15.59 9.15
CA ASN A 127 -20.91 -16.64 8.47
C ASN A 127 -20.65 -18.05 9.05
N SER A 128 -19.58 -18.26 9.83
CA SER A 128 -19.35 -19.53 10.54
C SER A 128 -20.28 -19.76 11.73
N GLY A 129 -21.07 -18.74 12.12
CA GLY A 129 -21.94 -18.76 13.29
C GLY A 129 -21.26 -18.32 14.57
N LYS A 130 -19.99 -17.95 14.55
CA LYS A 130 -19.29 -17.33 15.68
C LYS A 130 -19.49 -15.81 15.66
N ALA A 131 -19.66 -15.22 16.85
CA ALA A 131 -19.94 -13.81 17.00
C ALA A 131 -18.69 -12.92 16.84
N ILE A 132 -18.91 -11.71 16.36
CA ILE A 132 -17.97 -10.60 16.42
C ILE A 132 -18.59 -9.52 17.32
N VAL A 133 -17.82 -9.08 18.32
CA VAL A 133 -18.20 -8.00 19.23
C VAL A 133 -17.19 -6.88 19.09
N SER A 134 -17.66 -5.68 18.74
CA SER A 134 -16.82 -4.49 18.64
C SER A 134 -17.07 -3.51 19.78
N TYR A 135 -16.02 -2.79 20.17
CA TYR A 135 -16.10 -1.66 21.09
C TYR A 135 -15.33 -0.47 20.51
N ILE A 136 -15.99 0.68 20.44
CA ILE A 136 -15.49 1.92 19.82
C ILE A 136 -15.50 3.05 20.86
N GLU A 137 -14.45 3.86 20.86
CA GLU A 137 -14.38 5.10 21.65
C GLU A 137 -14.33 6.35 20.78
N ASN A 138 -13.56 6.29 19.66
CA ASN A 138 -13.32 7.40 18.75
C ASN A 138 -13.52 6.96 17.30
N PRO A 139 -14.76 6.87 16.80
CA PRO A 139 -15.05 6.35 15.48
C PRO A 139 -14.42 7.23 14.38
N SER A 140 -13.66 6.60 13.48
CA SER A 140 -13.24 7.13 12.19
C SER A 140 -13.97 6.42 11.05
N ASN A 141 -13.81 6.90 9.81
CA ASN A 141 -14.39 6.22 8.65
C ASN A 141 -13.96 4.73 8.60
N ALA A 142 -12.66 4.46 8.73
CA ALA A 142 -12.11 3.10 8.70
C ALA A 142 -12.54 2.26 9.90
N SER A 143 -12.48 2.81 11.12
CA SER A 143 -12.84 2.06 12.33
C SER A 143 -14.32 1.72 12.36
N TYR A 144 -15.19 2.65 11.96
CA TYR A 144 -16.62 2.37 11.90
C TYR A 144 -16.97 1.40 10.75
N TYR A 145 -16.30 1.52 9.60
CA TYR A 145 -16.45 0.55 8.52
C TYR A 145 -16.13 -0.88 8.97
N LEU A 146 -15.04 -1.07 9.72
CA LEU A 146 -14.71 -2.37 10.31
C LEU A 146 -15.73 -2.80 11.37
N ALA A 147 -16.10 -1.90 12.30
CA ALA A 147 -17.05 -2.22 13.35
C ALA A 147 -18.41 -2.65 12.80
N SER A 148 -18.85 -2.06 11.69
CA SER A 148 -20.17 -2.29 11.12
C SER A 148 -20.43 -3.75 10.70
N VAL A 149 -19.38 -4.58 10.55
CA VAL A 149 -19.53 -6.02 10.26
C VAL A 149 -19.93 -6.85 11.49
N SER A 150 -19.79 -6.30 12.70
CA SER A 150 -19.98 -7.02 13.96
C SER A 150 -21.45 -7.35 14.26
N ASP A 151 -21.65 -8.41 15.03
CA ASP A 151 -22.98 -8.80 15.54
C ASP A 151 -23.46 -7.85 16.65
N LYS A 152 -22.49 -7.32 17.43
CA LYS A 152 -22.72 -6.29 18.43
C LYS A 152 -21.67 -5.21 18.36
N ILE A 153 -22.13 -3.97 18.33
CA ILE A 153 -21.28 -2.78 18.37
C ILE A 153 -21.59 -2.01 19.64
N TYR A 154 -20.66 -2.06 20.58
CA TYR A 154 -20.71 -1.24 21.78
C TYR A 154 -19.87 0.02 21.58
N MET A 155 -20.31 1.12 22.20
CA MET A 155 -19.57 2.37 22.18
C MET A 155 -19.43 2.90 23.61
N THR A 156 -18.39 3.70 23.85
CA THR A 156 -18.21 4.36 25.15
C THR A 156 -19.43 5.21 25.50
N SER A 157 -19.81 5.21 26.78
CA SER A 157 -20.83 6.12 27.30
C SER A 157 -20.27 7.48 27.72
N TYR A 158 -18.95 7.70 27.61
CA TYR A 158 -18.29 8.95 27.96
C TYR A 158 -18.36 9.95 26.81
N GLU A 159 -18.89 11.14 27.03
CA GLU A 159 -19.11 12.18 26.02
C GLU A 159 -17.81 12.92 25.59
N GLY A 160 -16.63 12.42 25.95
CA GLY A 160 -15.34 13.06 25.65
C GLY A 160 -14.65 12.55 24.38
N GLY A 161 -15.23 11.58 23.69
CA GLY A 161 -14.69 11.04 22.43
C GLY A 161 -14.89 12.00 21.27
N MET A 162 -14.02 11.90 20.26
CA MET A 162 -14.13 12.70 19.03
C MET A 162 -14.53 11.79 17.86
N SER A 163 -15.67 12.09 17.24
CA SER A 163 -16.06 11.41 16.00
C SER A 163 -15.33 12.00 14.79
N MET A 164 -14.69 11.14 14.01
CA MET A 164 -14.11 11.44 12.70
C MET A 164 -14.80 10.63 11.59
N PHE A 165 -16.03 10.17 11.85
CA PHE A 165 -16.87 9.48 10.89
C PHE A 165 -17.67 10.49 10.08
N ASN A 166 -16.99 11.14 9.12
CA ASN A 166 -17.49 12.32 8.40
C ASN A 166 -17.32 12.23 6.87
N GLY A 167 -17.09 11.03 6.33
CA GLY A 167 -16.89 10.80 4.91
C GLY A 167 -15.43 11.02 4.48
N LEU A 168 -15.17 10.82 3.19
CA LEU A 168 -13.82 10.86 2.62
C LEU A 168 -13.52 12.20 1.98
N SER A 169 -12.26 12.65 2.09
CA SER A 169 -11.78 13.89 1.50
C SER A 169 -10.40 13.71 0.87
N SER A 170 -10.15 14.39 -0.22
CA SER A 170 -8.82 14.52 -0.84
C SER A 170 -8.47 15.99 -1.03
N GLN A 171 -7.26 16.35 -0.68
CA GLN A 171 -6.73 17.70 -0.84
C GLN A 171 -5.59 17.70 -1.85
N MET A 172 -5.77 18.48 -2.93
CA MET A 172 -4.74 18.66 -3.96
C MET A 172 -3.90 19.90 -3.66
N ILE A 173 -2.58 19.72 -3.63
CA ILE A 173 -1.62 20.81 -3.39
C ILE A 173 -1.03 21.26 -4.72
N PHE A 174 -0.95 22.59 -4.93
CA PHE A 174 -0.36 23.21 -6.11
C PHE A 174 0.84 24.06 -5.72
N LEU A 175 1.97 23.83 -6.36
CA LEU A 175 3.27 24.41 -6.00
C LEU A 175 3.75 25.47 -7.00
N LYS A 176 2.97 25.76 -8.06
CA LYS A 176 3.41 26.67 -9.12
C LYS A 176 3.89 28.02 -8.61
N ASP A 177 3.12 28.68 -7.74
CA ASP A 177 3.48 30.01 -7.26
C ASP A 177 4.77 30.03 -6.43
N ILE A 178 5.04 28.99 -5.64
CA ILE A 178 6.30 28.90 -4.89
C ILE A 178 7.47 28.60 -5.84
N LEU A 179 7.26 27.77 -6.85
CA LEU A 179 8.28 27.46 -7.85
C LEU A 179 8.62 28.69 -8.69
N ASP A 180 7.63 29.46 -9.13
CA ASP A 180 7.82 30.73 -9.83
C ASP A 180 8.64 31.72 -8.98
N ARG A 181 8.33 31.84 -7.69
CA ARG A 181 9.10 32.69 -6.76
C ARG A 181 10.54 32.23 -6.58
N LEU A 182 10.77 30.93 -6.62
CA LEU A 182 12.12 30.34 -6.57
C LEU A 182 12.85 30.45 -7.92
N GLY A 183 12.16 30.78 -9.00
CA GLY A 183 12.74 30.82 -10.36
C GLY A 183 12.88 29.44 -10.98
N VAL A 184 12.05 28.48 -10.54
CA VAL A 184 11.98 27.12 -11.09
C VAL A 184 10.78 27.03 -12.03
N ASN A 185 10.99 26.59 -13.25
CA ASN A 185 9.94 26.30 -14.22
C ASN A 185 9.89 24.78 -14.50
N VAL A 186 8.71 24.24 -14.78
CA VAL A 186 8.55 22.81 -15.12
C VAL A 186 7.86 22.69 -16.46
N GLN A 187 8.51 22.04 -17.41
CA GLN A 187 7.91 21.68 -18.68
C GLN A 187 7.31 20.27 -18.56
N LEU A 188 5.98 20.20 -18.64
CA LEU A 188 5.22 18.96 -18.61
C LEU A 188 4.89 18.52 -20.03
N ILE A 189 5.34 17.34 -20.41
CA ILE A 189 5.08 16.69 -21.69
C ILE A 189 4.25 15.45 -21.39
N ARG A 190 3.03 15.34 -21.91
CA ARG A 190 2.12 14.24 -21.57
C ARG A 190 1.19 13.85 -22.71
N HIS A 191 0.70 12.62 -22.66
CA HIS A 191 -0.45 12.18 -23.42
C HIS A 191 -1.58 11.81 -22.47
N GLY A 192 -2.80 12.27 -22.79
CA GLY A 192 -4.02 12.00 -22.03
C GLY A 192 -4.50 13.19 -21.20
N LYS A 193 -5.77 13.55 -21.37
CA LYS A 193 -6.41 14.71 -20.72
C LYS A 193 -6.57 14.55 -19.22
N TYR A 194 -6.65 13.30 -18.74
CA TYR A 194 -6.75 12.97 -17.31
C TYR A 194 -5.39 12.68 -16.65
N LYS A 195 -4.28 12.66 -17.41
CA LYS A 195 -2.93 12.45 -16.83
C LYS A 195 -2.45 13.71 -16.11
N SER A 196 -2.97 13.92 -14.92
CA SER A 196 -2.78 15.16 -14.14
C SER A 196 -1.54 15.15 -13.24
N ALA A 197 -0.67 14.13 -13.33
CA ALA A 197 0.51 13.93 -12.47
C ALA A 197 1.42 15.16 -12.31
N GLY A 198 1.58 15.98 -13.34
CA GLY A 198 2.43 17.17 -13.30
C GLY A 198 1.67 18.48 -13.01
N GLU A 199 0.36 18.48 -12.89
CA GLU A 199 -0.43 19.72 -12.76
C GLU A 199 -0.06 20.51 -11.51
N MET A 200 0.28 19.85 -10.41
CA MET A 200 0.70 20.49 -9.18
C MET A 200 1.89 21.44 -9.33
N TYR A 201 2.73 21.24 -10.35
CA TYR A 201 3.93 22.05 -10.60
C TYR A 201 3.72 23.18 -11.61
N ILE A 202 2.69 23.07 -12.48
CA ILE A 202 2.47 23.99 -13.59
C ILE A 202 1.16 24.77 -13.49
N ARG A 203 0.34 24.51 -12.46
CA ARG A 203 -0.96 25.16 -12.24
C ARG A 203 -1.12 25.59 -10.78
N ASN A 204 -2.05 26.53 -10.55
CA ASN A 204 -2.44 26.98 -9.21
C ASN A 204 -3.76 26.36 -8.73
N SER A 205 -4.41 25.57 -9.60
CA SER A 205 -5.64 24.84 -9.30
C SER A 205 -5.75 23.65 -10.27
N ALA A 206 -6.54 22.66 -9.88
CA ALA A 206 -6.82 21.51 -10.70
C ALA A 206 -7.50 21.88 -12.03
N SER A 207 -7.20 21.14 -13.10
CA SER A 207 -7.97 21.19 -14.33
C SER A 207 -9.39 20.62 -14.09
N LYS A 208 -10.30 20.89 -15.04
CA LYS A 208 -11.65 20.34 -15.00
C LYS A 208 -11.63 18.81 -14.98
N GLU A 209 -10.79 18.22 -15.82
CA GLU A 209 -10.63 16.77 -15.93
C GLU A 209 -10.05 16.16 -14.65
N ASN A 210 -9.11 16.88 -14.01
CA ASN A 210 -8.54 16.45 -12.72
C ASN A 210 -9.56 16.50 -11.59
N LEU A 211 -10.40 17.53 -11.51
CA LEU A 211 -11.51 17.60 -10.56
C LEU A 211 -12.51 16.47 -10.81
N GLU A 212 -12.97 16.31 -12.05
CA GLU A 212 -13.94 15.27 -12.44
C GLU A 212 -13.50 13.88 -12.01
N GLN A 213 -12.24 13.50 -12.30
CA GLN A 213 -11.77 12.17 -11.91
C GLN A 213 -11.62 12.00 -10.41
N ASN A 214 -11.19 13.04 -9.68
CA ASN A 214 -11.06 12.96 -8.22
C ASN A 214 -12.41 12.87 -7.51
N GLU A 215 -13.38 13.65 -7.95
CA GLU A 215 -14.76 13.56 -7.46
C GLU A 215 -15.34 12.16 -7.72
N ALA A 216 -15.16 11.63 -8.93
CA ALA A 216 -15.63 10.29 -9.28
C ALA A 216 -14.98 9.22 -8.39
N MET A 217 -13.65 9.27 -8.21
CA MET A 217 -12.93 8.32 -7.37
C MET A 217 -13.37 8.34 -5.91
N ILE A 218 -13.42 9.53 -5.29
CA ILE A 218 -13.80 9.66 -3.87
C ILE A 218 -15.22 9.17 -3.66
N ASN A 219 -16.13 9.58 -4.53
CA ASN A 219 -17.52 9.15 -4.45
C ASN A 219 -17.67 7.64 -4.64
N SER A 220 -16.94 7.03 -5.59
CA SER A 220 -16.99 5.58 -5.83
C SER A 220 -16.44 4.77 -4.66
N VAL A 221 -15.34 5.23 -4.03
CA VAL A 221 -14.77 4.61 -2.82
C VAL A 221 -15.75 4.74 -1.65
N TRP A 222 -16.28 5.95 -1.42
CA TRP A 222 -17.25 6.19 -0.36
C TRP A 222 -18.53 5.36 -0.54
N ASP A 223 -19.07 5.34 -1.76
CA ASP A 223 -20.27 4.56 -2.10
C ASP A 223 -20.09 3.07 -1.82
N SER A 224 -18.90 2.52 -2.06
CA SER A 224 -18.58 1.13 -1.76
C SER A 224 -18.66 0.86 -0.25
N TRP A 225 -18.06 1.71 0.57
CA TRP A 225 -18.11 1.59 2.02
C TRP A 225 -19.50 1.88 2.58
N ALA A 226 -20.14 2.94 2.13
CA ALA A 226 -21.47 3.34 2.58
C ALA A 226 -22.52 2.26 2.34
N LYS A 227 -22.48 1.57 1.19
CA LYS A 227 -23.37 0.44 0.88
C LYS A 227 -23.19 -0.71 1.87
N GLU A 228 -21.96 -1.05 2.22
CA GLU A 228 -21.69 -2.14 3.15
C GLU A 228 -22.05 -1.78 4.61
N ILE A 229 -21.80 -0.53 5.03
CA ILE A 229 -22.22 -0.01 6.34
C ILE A 229 -23.75 -0.02 6.43
N ALA A 230 -24.42 0.58 5.44
CA ALA A 230 -25.86 0.68 5.38
C ALA A 230 -26.55 -0.70 5.41
N ALA A 231 -26.04 -1.64 4.61
CA ALA A 231 -26.52 -3.02 4.62
C ALA A 231 -26.31 -3.73 5.97
N SER A 232 -25.21 -3.46 6.65
CA SER A 232 -24.89 -4.07 7.95
C SER A 232 -25.74 -3.51 9.09
N ARG A 233 -26.18 -2.24 8.99
CA ARG A 233 -26.98 -1.54 10.01
C ARG A 233 -28.45 -1.43 9.66
N GLU A 234 -28.86 -2.03 8.53
CA GLU A 234 -30.27 -2.05 8.05
C GLU A 234 -30.83 -0.62 7.85
N ILE A 235 -30.01 0.32 7.40
CA ILE A 235 -30.39 1.68 7.04
C ILE A 235 -30.18 1.93 5.53
N SER A 236 -30.73 3.01 5.01
CA SER A 236 -30.44 3.39 3.62
C SER A 236 -29.10 4.12 3.50
N VAL A 237 -28.45 4.03 2.33
CA VAL A 237 -27.24 4.82 2.03
C VAL A 237 -27.57 6.32 2.06
N GLU A 238 -28.78 6.69 1.66
CA GLU A 238 -29.24 8.07 1.68
C GLU A 238 -29.33 8.61 3.12
N ASP A 239 -29.91 7.84 4.05
CA ASP A 239 -29.98 8.23 5.46
C ASP A 239 -28.59 8.35 6.08
N LEU A 240 -27.69 7.40 5.80
CA LEU A 240 -26.31 7.47 6.26
C LEU A 240 -25.63 8.75 5.78
N ASN A 241 -25.76 9.07 4.49
CA ASN A 241 -25.19 10.29 3.92
C ASN A 241 -25.82 11.56 4.50
N LEU A 242 -27.13 11.57 4.79
CA LEU A 242 -27.79 12.70 5.43
C LEU A 242 -27.25 12.94 6.85
N MET A 243 -27.11 11.89 7.67
CA MET A 243 -26.55 11.98 9.01
C MET A 243 -25.14 12.62 8.99
N ILE A 244 -24.29 12.15 8.07
CA ILE A 244 -22.92 12.64 7.93
C ILE A 244 -22.88 14.09 7.43
N ASN A 245 -23.64 14.39 6.37
CA ASN A 245 -23.67 15.74 5.77
C ASN A 245 -24.23 16.81 6.72
N ASN A 246 -25.15 16.41 7.60
CA ASN A 246 -25.74 17.31 8.60
C ASN A 246 -24.96 17.35 9.90
N LEU A 247 -23.83 16.64 10.03
CA LEU A 247 -23.02 16.52 11.24
C LEU A 247 -23.82 16.02 12.45
N GLU A 248 -24.68 14.99 12.21
CA GLU A 248 -25.57 14.42 13.24
C GLU A 248 -24.89 13.30 14.05
N LEU A 249 -23.59 13.05 13.89
CA LEU A 249 -22.85 11.95 14.51
C LEU A 249 -21.64 12.50 15.31
N ASN A 250 -21.93 13.32 16.30
CA ASN A 250 -20.90 14.01 17.09
C ASN A 250 -20.62 13.31 18.42
N PHE A 251 -21.66 12.85 19.12
CA PHE A 251 -21.57 12.24 20.44
C PHE A 251 -21.95 10.76 20.41
N PRO A 252 -21.51 9.95 21.40
CA PRO A 252 -21.93 8.56 21.51
C PRO A 252 -23.44 8.37 21.48
N SER A 253 -24.21 9.26 22.16
CA SER A 253 -25.68 9.25 22.14
C SER A 253 -26.26 9.33 20.72
N ASP A 254 -25.63 10.10 19.81
CA ASP A 254 -26.12 10.23 18.44
C ASP A 254 -26.02 8.90 17.70
N PHE A 255 -24.90 8.17 17.86
CA PHE A 255 -24.72 6.85 17.25
C PHE A 255 -25.75 5.83 17.73
N LEU A 256 -26.11 5.88 19.02
CA LEU A 256 -27.16 5.02 19.58
C LEU A 256 -28.54 5.40 19.03
N GLU A 257 -28.91 6.68 19.05
CA GLU A 257 -30.22 7.18 18.56
C GLU A 257 -30.41 6.90 17.07
N LYS A 258 -29.34 6.97 16.28
CA LYS A 258 -29.36 6.68 14.83
C LYS A 258 -29.25 5.18 14.51
N GLY A 259 -29.14 4.32 15.51
CA GLY A 259 -29.03 2.86 15.32
C GLY A 259 -27.69 2.39 14.77
N LEU A 260 -26.67 3.23 14.84
CA LEU A 260 -25.31 2.90 14.37
C LEU A 260 -24.52 2.05 15.39
N VAL A 261 -24.87 2.11 16.68
CA VAL A 261 -24.35 1.23 17.74
C VAL A 261 -25.49 0.60 18.51
N ASP A 262 -25.23 -0.51 19.21
CA ASP A 262 -26.27 -1.25 19.91
C ASP A 262 -26.46 -0.80 21.37
N GLU A 263 -25.38 -0.46 22.06
CA GLU A 263 -25.41 0.00 23.46
C GLU A 263 -24.23 0.95 23.73
N LEU A 264 -24.45 1.89 24.66
CA LEU A 264 -23.39 2.71 25.24
C LEU A 264 -22.99 2.13 26.59
N LEU A 265 -21.70 1.87 26.79
CA LEU A 265 -21.19 1.17 27.95
C LEU A 265 -20.03 1.93 28.62
N THR A 266 -20.01 1.94 29.93
CA THR A 266 -18.81 2.20 30.71
C THR A 266 -17.83 1.03 30.56
N ARG A 267 -16.60 1.22 31.01
CA ARG A 267 -15.58 0.15 31.02
C ARG A 267 -16.04 -1.07 31.81
N GLU A 268 -16.64 -0.86 32.97
CA GLU A 268 -17.11 -1.91 33.87
C GLU A 268 -18.27 -2.68 33.24
N GLU A 269 -19.21 -1.99 32.61
CA GLU A 269 -20.34 -2.63 31.90
C GLU A 269 -19.87 -3.44 30.71
N LEU A 270 -18.89 -2.92 29.95
CA LEU A 270 -18.26 -3.66 28.85
C LEU A 270 -17.60 -4.95 29.37
N GLN A 271 -16.84 -4.88 30.46
CA GLN A 271 -16.23 -6.07 31.07
C GLN A 271 -17.28 -7.08 31.51
N ALA A 272 -18.37 -6.64 32.12
CA ALA A 272 -19.49 -7.51 32.51
C ALA A 272 -20.13 -8.17 31.27
N LYS A 273 -20.39 -7.42 30.18
CA LYS A 273 -20.91 -7.98 28.93
C LYS A 273 -19.98 -9.03 28.34
N LEU A 274 -18.65 -8.77 28.32
CA LEU A 274 -17.67 -9.74 27.82
C LEU A 274 -17.63 -11.00 28.72
N CYS A 275 -17.76 -10.87 30.04
CA CYS A 275 -17.90 -12.00 30.95
C CYS A 275 -19.14 -12.84 30.63
N ASP A 276 -20.28 -12.21 30.39
CA ASP A 276 -21.53 -12.89 30.04
C ASP A 276 -21.39 -13.69 28.74
N ILE A 277 -20.80 -13.07 27.69
CA ILE A 277 -20.58 -13.72 26.38
C ILE A 277 -19.59 -14.89 26.49
N TYR A 278 -18.50 -14.70 27.25
CA TYR A 278 -17.47 -15.73 27.44
C TYR A 278 -17.92 -16.84 28.40
N VAL A 279 -18.86 -16.54 29.30
CA VAL A 279 -19.29 -17.36 30.45
C VAL A 279 -18.17 -17.45 31.48
N ALA A 280 -17.69 -16.30 31.96
CA ALA A 280 -16.68 -16.16 33.00
C ALA A 280 -17.27 -15.45 34.24
N GLU A 281 -16.75 -15.77 35.43
CA GLU A 281 -17.15 -15.07 36.66
C GLU A 281 -16.47 -13.69 36.78
N ARG A 282 -15.26 -13.56 36.27
CA ARG A 282 -14.46 -12.32 36.31
C ARG A 282 -13.79 -12.07 34.97
N PHE A 283 -13.54 -10.80 34.66
CA PHE A 283 -12.91 -10.38 33.43
C PHE A 283 -11.48 -10.96 33.25
N GLU A 284 -10.72 -11.10 34.36
CA GLU A 284 -9.37 -11.69 34.35
C GLU A 284 -9.36 -13.18 33.97
N ASP A 285 -10.49 -13.85 34.07
CA ASP A 285 -10.62 -15.26 33.69
C ASP A 285 -10.83 -15.45 32.19
N ILE A 286 -11.16 -14.38 31.44
CA ILE A 286 -11.25 -14.39 29.98
C ILE A 286 -9.85 -14.56 29.41
N LYS A 287 -9.63 -15.66 28.69
CA LYS A 287 -8.38 -15.90 27.98
C LYS A 287 -8.50 -15.31 26.58
N ALA A 288 -7.49 -14.56 26.18
CA ALA A 288 -7.45 -13.94 24.86
C ALA A 288 -6.11 -14.21 24.18
N ILE A 289 -6.12 -14.19 22.86
CA ILE A 289 -4.93 -14.16 22.00
C ILE A 289 -5.09 -13.02 21.00
N GLN A 290 -4.03 -12.25 20.81
CA GLN A 290 -4.01 -11.17 19.83
C GLN A 290 -3.94 -11.72 18.41
N LEU A 291 -4.56 -11.02 17.44
CA LEU A 291 -4.54 -11.46 16.03
C LEU A 291 -3.12 -11.66 15.47
N PRO A 292 -2.12 -10.78 15.72
CA PRO A 292 -0.75 -11.00 15.23
C PRO A 292 -0.15 -12.31 15.75
N ASP A 293 -0.33 -12.62 17.03
CA ASP A 293 0.15 -13.84 17.66
C ASP A 293 -0.56 -15.08 17.10
N TYR A 294 -1.88 -14.97 16.95
CA TYR A 294 -2.67 -16.05 16.36
C TYR A 294 -2.31 -16.31 14.90
N ALA A 295 -2.07 -15.25 14.12
CA ALA A 295 -1.60 -15.35 12.74
C ALA A 295 -0.24 -16.06 12.65
N GLN A 296 0.69 -15.75 13.56
CA GLN A 296 1.97 -16.44 13.63
C GLN A 296 1.80 -17.94 13.93
N LEU A 297 0.92 -18.30 14.88
CA LEU A 297 0.63 -19.70 15.22
C LEU A 297 -0.02 -20.48 14.07
N LYS A 298 -0.86 -19.81 13.27
CA LYS A 298 -1.59 -20.42 12.15
C LYS A 298 -0.85 -20.32 10.81
N SER A 299 0.26 -19.61 10.78
CA SER A 299 1.16 -19.50 9.62
C SER A 299 1.87 -20.84 9.36
N THR A 300 1.14 -21.79 8.80
CA THR A 300 1.69 -23.12 8.45
C THR A 300 2.04 -23.18 6.97
N VAL A 301 3.34 -23.14 6.68
CA VAL A 301 3.83 -23.45 5.33
C VAL A 301 3.80 -24.97 5.14
N ASN A 302 3.04 -25.46 4.16
CA ASN A 302 3.05 -26.88 3.83
C ASN A 302 4.36 -27.27 3.11
N LEU A 303 5.41 -27.54 3.90
CA LEU A 303 6.72 -27.96 3.39
C LEU A 303 6.71 -29.33 2.69
N LYS A 304 5.64 -30.12 2.85
CA LYS A 304 5.49 -31.44 2.20
C LYS A 304 4.90 -31.34 0.79
N ALA A 305 4.28 -30.22 0.46
CA ALA A 305 3.71 -30.02 -0.87
C ALA A 305 4.81 -29.91 -1.92
N LYS A 306 4.63 -30.65 -3.01
CA LYS A 306 5.57 -30.68 -4.15
C LYS A 306 5.32 -29.60 -5.17
N LYS A 307 4.13 -28.99 -5.15
CA LYS A 307 3.71 -27.94 -6.05
C LYS A 307 3.61 -26.63 -5.29
N LYS A 308 4.02 -25.53 -5.92
CA LYS A 308 4.03 -24.20 -5.31
C LYS A 308 3.16 -23.23 -6.10
N VAL A 309 2.50 -22.33 -5.37
CA VAL A 309 2.02 -21.03 -5.86
C VAL A 309 3.02 -19.98 -5.40
N ALA A 310 3.63 -19.25 -6.32
CA ALA A 310 4.51 -18.15 -5.99
C ALA A 310 3.68 -16.85 -5.90
N VAL A 311 3.73 -16.16 -4.76
CA VAL A 311 3.11 -14.84 -4.57
C VAL A 311 4.21 -13.79 -4.67
N ILE A 312 4.11 -12.89 -5.64
CA ILE A 312 5.10 -11.83 -5.91
C ILE A 312 4.46 -10.49 -5.54
N TYR A 313 4.97 -9.85 -4.50
CA TYR A 313 4.49 -8.56 -4.02
C TYR A 313 5.23 -7.42 -4.73
N ALA A 314 4.53 -6.70 -5.58
CA ALA A 314 5.00 -5.47 -6.23
C ALA A 314 4.42 -4.26 -5.47
N GLU A 315 5.05 -3.92 -4.34
CA GLU A 315 4.64 -2.83 -3.43
C GLU A 315 5.56 -1.62 -3.61
N GLY A 316 4.99 -0.44 -3.84
CA GLY A 316 5.71 0.83 -3.98
C GLY A 316 5.90 1.31 -5.42
N ASN A 317 6.73 2.35 -5.61
CA ASN A 317 6.97 2.92 -6.93
C ASN A 317 7.79 1.97 -7.81
N ILE A 318 7.47 1.95 -9.11
CA ILE A 318 8.27 1.20 -10.09
C ILE A 318 9.45 2.10 -10.52
N VAL A 319 10.67 1.66 -10.21
CA VAL A 319 11.90 2.41 -10.46
C VAL A 319 12.91 1.59 -11.27
N ASP A 320 13.87 2.27 -11.91
CA ASP A 320 14.96 1.58 -12.58
C ASP A 320 15.97 1.01 -11.57
N GLY A 321 16.75 0.01 -11.98
CA GLY A 321 17.83 -0.56 -11.18
C GLY A 321 17.38 -1.64 -10.20
N ASP A 322 18.02 -1.70 -9.03
CA ASP A 322 17.94 -2.82 -8.08
C ASP A 322 17.58 -2.41 -6.63
N GLU A 323 17.05 -1.21 -6.43
CA GLU A 323 16.65 -0.67 -5.12
C GLU A 323 15.72 -1.65 -4.37
N LYS A 324 15.97 -1.85 -3.07
CA LYS A 324 15.29 -2.90 -2.30
C LYS A 324 13.91 -2.48 -1.78
N GLN A 325 13.70 -1.20 -1.48
CA GLN A 325 12.46 -0.68 -0.88
C GLN A 325 11.39 -0.32 -1.91
N GLN A 326 11.71 -0.47 -3.20
CA GLN A 326 10.84 -0.12 -4.33
C GLN A 326 10.67 -1.30 -5.28
N VAL A 327 9.77 -1.17 -6.23
CA VAL A 327 9.59 -2.14 -7.32
C VAL A 327 10.66 -1.86 -8.39
N ALA A 328 11.92 -2.20 -8.08
CA ALA A 328 13.04 -1.95 -8.96
C ALA A 328 13.09 -2.95 -10.12
N GLY A 329 13.13 -2.45 -11.36
CA GLY A 329 12.96 -3.24 -12.57
C GLY A 329 13.94 -4.41 -12.70
N ASP A 330 15.24 -4.18 -12.48
CA ASP A 330 16.27 -5.22 -12.59
C ASP A 330 16.15 -6.25 -11.46
N ARG A 331 15.87 -5.80 -10.24
CA ARG A 331 15.66 -6.68 -9.08
C ARG A 331 14.44 -7.57 -9.28
N PHE A 332 13.29 -6.99 -9.67
CA PHE A 332 12.06 -7.76 -9.85
C PHE A 332 12.14 -8.70 -11.04
N ALA A 333 12.72 -8.28 -12.18
CA ALA A 333 12.99 -9.17 -13.29
C ALA A 333 13.84 -10.38 -12.86
N ASN A 334 14.87 -10.18 -12.03
CA ASN A 334 15.69 -11.26 -11.49
C ASN A 334 14.90 -12.19 -10.55
N ILE A 335 14.02 -11.65 -9.69
CA ILE A 335 13.14 -12.44 -8.81
C ILE A 335 12.21 -13.30 -9.66
N ILE A 336 11.51 -12.70 -10.63
CA ILE A 336 10.57 -13.38 -11.51
C ILE A 336 11.28 -14.47 -12.36
N SER A 337 12.48 -14.16 -12.84
CA SER A 337 13.32 -15.14 -13.55
C SER A 337 13.69 -16.36 -12.68
N LYS A 338 13.96 -16.15 -11.37
CA LYS A 338 14.18 -17.26 -10.42
C LYS A 338 12.91 -18.08 -10.21
N VAL A 339 11.77 -17.43 -10.02
CA VAL A 339 10.45 -18.07 -9.91
C VAL A 339 10.16 -18.88 -11.17
N ARG A 340 10.38 -18.31 -12.36
CA ARG A 340 10.22 -18.99 -13.64
C ARG A 340 11.08 -20.25 -13.79
N LYS A 341 12.30 -20.26 -13.24
CA LYS A 341 13.24 -21.39 -13.29
C LYS A 341 12.94 -22.48 -12.27
N ASP A 342 12.17 -22.19 -11.22
CA ASP A 342 11.74 -23.19 -10.23
C ASP A 342 10.64 -24.09 -10.83
N SER A 343 10.99 -25.32 -11.16
CA SER A 343 10.05 -26.28 -11.75
C SER A 343 8.93 -26.72 -10.81
N THR A 344 9.05 -26.43 -9.51
CA THR A 344 8.00 -26.72 -8.52
C THR A 344 6.90 -25.64 -8.50
N VAL A 345 7.16 -24.44 -9.00
CA VAL A 345 6.16 -23.39 -9.17
C VAL A 345 5.24 -23.75 -10.34
N LYS A 346 3.93 -23.81 -10.07
CA LYS A 346 2.89 -24.22 -11.01
C LYS A 346 1.86 -23.13 -11.30
N ALA A 347 1.81 -22.10 -10.46
CA ALA A 347 1.03 -20.88 -10.67
C ALA A 347 1.72 -19.71 -9.99
N VAL A 348 1.45 -18.49 -10.46
CA VAL A 348 1.97 -17.24 -9.90
C VAL A 348 0.82 -16.31 -9.58
N VAL A 349 0.86 -15.70 -8.41
CA VAL A 349 0.02 -14.55 -8.06
C VAL A 349 0.91 -13.31 -8.02
N LEU A 350 0.60 -12.32 -8.83
CA LEU A 350 1.23 -11.01 -8.82
C LEU A 350 0.37 -10.07 -7.97
N ARG A 351 0.76 -9.85 -6.72
CA ARG A 351 0.12 -8.85 -5.87
C ARG A 351 0.71 -7.48 -6.20
N VAL A 352 -0.11 -6.57 -6.70
CA VAL A 352 0.29 -5.22 -7.10
C VAL A 352 -0.30 -4.19 -6.15
N ASN A 353 0.56 -3.47 -5.45
CA ASN A 353 0.21 -2.26 -4.71
C ASN A 353 1.15 -1.13 -5.12
N SER A 354 0.96 -0.61 -6.34
CA SER A 354 1.89 0.32 -6.99
C SER A 354 1.15 1.40 -7.79
N PRO A 355 1.50 2.69 -7.58
CA PRO A 355 0.98 3.80 -8.40
C PRO A 355 1.63 3.86 -9.80
N GLY A 356 2.58 2.96 -10.08
CA GLY A 356 3.36 2.94 -11.31
C GLY A 356 4.74 3.58 -11.16
N GLY A 357 5.34 3.98 -12.29
CA GLY A 357 6.67 4.59 -12.30
C GLY A 357 7.37 4.50 -13.66
N SER A 358 8.62 4.03 -13.68
CA SER A 358 9.43 3.90 -14.88
C SER A 358 8.80 2.92 -15.88
N VAL A 359 8.66 3.38 -17.12
CA VAL A 359 8.17 2.55 -18.24
C VAL A 359 9.15 1.42 -18.53
N LEU A 360 10.46 1.71 -18.53
CA LEU A 360 11.49 0.71 -18.80
C LEU A 360 11.51 -0.40 -17.75
N ALA A 361 11.39 -0.03 -16.49
CA ALA A 361 11.30 -0.99 -15.40
C ALA A 361 10.02 -1.84 -15.49
N SER A 362 8.87 -1.22 -15.80
CA SER A 362 7.60 -1.92 -16.03
C SER A 362 7.71 -2.95 -17.15
N GLU A 363 8.35 -2.59 -18.28
CA GLU A 363 8.53 -3.50 -19.40
C GLU A 363 9.46 -4.68 -19.06
N LYS A 364 10.54 -4.46 -18.30
CA LYS A 364 11.43 -5.54 -17.83
C LYS A 364 10.68 -6.55 -16.96
N ILE A 365 9.85 -6.06 -16.04
CA ILE A 365 9.03 -6.90 -15.14
C ILE A 365 8.02 -7.70 -15.96
N LYS A 366 7.26 -7.00 -16.83
CA LYS A 366 6.25 -7.62 -17.69
C LYS A 366 6.85 -8.70 -18.58
N ALA A 367 8.01 -8.43 -19.20
CA ALA A 367 8.68 -9.39 -20.07
C ALA A 367 8.97 -10.74 -19.37
N GLU A 368 9.44 -10.73 -18.13
CA GLU A 368 9.66 -11.97 -17.37
C GLU A 368 8.34 -12.66 -16.97
N LEU A 369 7.27 -11.92 -16.70
CA LEU A 369 5.93 -12.49 -16.45
C LEU A 369 5.37 -13.15 -17.73
N ASP A 370 5.53 -12.53 -18.88
CA ASP A 370 5.13 -13.09 -20.18
C ASP A 370 5.89 -14.40 -20.47
N LEU A 371 7.17 -14.49 -20.11
CA LEU A 371 7.95 -15.73 -20.23
C LEU A 371 7.44 -16.85 -19.30
N ILE A 372 6.87 -16.55 -18.14
CA ILE A 372 6.19 -17.53 -17.28
C ILE A 372 4.94 -18.05 -17.99
N ARG A 373 4.08 -17.16 -18.51
CA ARG A 373 2.85 -17.50 -19.22
C ARG A 373 3.11 -18.34 -20.47
N GLN A 374 4.14 -18.00 -21.25
CA GLN A 374 4.56 -18.77 -22.42
C GLN A 374 4.95 -20.22 -22.10
N ARG A 375 5.31 -20.52 -20.86
CA ARG A 375 5.55 -21.89 -20.37
C ARG A 375 4.28 -22.62 -19.93
N GLY A 376 3.11 -22.00 -20.07
CA GLY A 376 1.83 -22.55 -19.62
C GLY A 376 1.63 -22.48 -18.10
N VAL A 377 2.39 -21.64 -17.38
CA VAL A 377 2.19 -21.39 -15.96
C VAL A 377 1.29 -20.18 -15.82
N PRO A 378 0.09 -20.31 -15.22
CA PRO A 378 -0.84 -19.19 -15.09
C PRO A 378 -0.30 -18.11 -14.17
N VAL A 379 -0.52 -16.86 -14.54
CA VAL A 379 -0.18 -15.65 -13.78
C VAL A 379 -1.47 -14.90 -13.48
N ILE A 380 -1.84 -14.84 -12.20
CA ILE A 380 -3.03 -14.17 -11.69
C ILE A 380 -2.61 -12.87 -11.04
N ALA A 381 -3.23 -11.74 -11.38
CA ALA A 381 -3.02 -10.48 -10.67
C ALA A 381 -4.01 -10.34 -9.50
N SER A 382 -3.54 -9.77 -8.40
CA SER A 382 -4.34 -9.32 -7.26
C SER A 382 -3.94 -7.90 -6.91
N TYR A 383 -4.89 -6.99 -6.85
CA TYR A 383 -4.62 -5.58 -6.61
C TYR A 383 -4.86 -5.21 -5.14
N GLY A 384 -3.91 -4.43 -4.59
CA GLY A 384 -4.04 -3.74 -3.30
C GLY A 384 -4.71 -2.39 -3.49
N ASP A 385 -4.19 -1.37 -2.79
CA ASP A 385 -4.75 -0.01 -2.88
C ASP A 385 -4.55 0.61 -4.26
N TYR A 386 -3.42 0.29 -4.90
CA TYR A 386 -3.03 0.85 -6.19
C TYR A 386 -2.55 -0.25 -7.13
N ALA A 387 -3.06 -0.25 -8.34
CA ALA A 387 -2.50 -0.99 -9.46
C ALA A 387 -2.66 -0.11 -10.72
N ALA A 388 -1.97 1.03 -10.71
CA ALA A 388 -2.22 2.09 -11.68
C ALA A 388 -1.00 2.35 -12.57
N SER A 389 -1.25 2.75 -13.80
CA SER A 389 -0.22 3.16 -14.74
C SER A 389 0.84 2.07 -14.97
N GLY A 390 2.09 2.24 -14.54
CA GLY A 390 3.09 1.17 -14.58
C GLY A 390 2.69 -0.09 -13.82
N GLY A 391 1.93 0.05 -12.71
CA GLY A 391 1.35 -1.07 -11.98
C GLY A 391 0.31 -1.84 -12.81
N TYR A 392 -0.50 -1.12 -13.58
CA TYR A 392 -1.41 -1.73 -14.54
C TYR A 392 -0.64 -2.32 -15.75
N TRP A 393 0.43 -1.64 -16.22
CA TRP A 393 1.29 -2.13 -17.30
C TRP A 393 1.83 -3.54 -17.04
N ILE A 394 2.35 -3.80 -15.83
CA ILE A 394 2.94 -5.10 -15.49
C ILE A 394 1.90 -6.21 -15.34
N SER A 395 0.62 -5.88 -15.18
CA SER A 395 -0.44 -6.83 -14.83
C SER A 395 -1.56 -6.95 -15.88
N ALA A 396 -1.66 -6.03 -16.85
CA ALA A 396 -2.75 -6.00 -17.84
C ALA A 396 -2.89 -7.29 -18.68
N ASN A 397 -1.80 -8.03 -18.85
CA ASN A 397 -1.76 -9.30 -19.59
C ASN A 397 -1.90 -10.54 -18.69
N CYS A 398 -2.13 -10.42 -17.37
CA CYS A 398 -2.34 -11.57 -16.51
C CYS A 398 -3.57 -12.36 -16.96
N ASP A 399 -3.57 -13.69 -16.69
CA ASP A 399 -4.64 -14.59 -17.13
C ASP A 399 -5.96 -14.33 -16.42
N LYS A 400 -5.89 -13.75 -15.22
CA LYS A 400 -7.04 -13.22 -14.47
C LYS A 400 -6.58 -12.11 -13.55
N ILE A 401 -7.43 -11.09 -13.37
CA ILE A 401 -7.16 -9.92 -12.54
C ILE A 401 -8.26 -9.79 -11.48
N TYR A 402 -7.87 -9.96 -10.21
CA TYR A 402 -8.70 -9.66 -9.04
C TYR A 402 -8.39 -8.26 -8.52
N THR A 403 -9.41 -7.55 -8.07
CA THR A 403 -9.29 -6.22 -7.49
C THR A 403 -10.28 -6.04 -6.34
N ASN A 404 -10.00 -5.14 -5.40
CA ASN A 404 -11.01 -4.67 -4.45
C ASN A 404 -11.85 -3.57 -5.10
N ALA A 405 -13.06 -3.35 -4.60
CA ALA A 405 -13.94 -2.32 -5.15
C ALA A 405 -13.31 -0.92 -5.04
N THR A 406 -12.55 -0.69 -3.98
CA THR A 406 -11.90 0.58 -3.65
C THR A 406 -10.49 0.76 -4.22
N THR A 407 -9.90 -0.26 -4.84
CA THR A 407 -8.59 -0.17 -5.51
C THR A 407 -8.58 0.94 -6.55
N LEU A 408 -7.49 1.71 -6.63
CA LEU A 408 -7.27 2.68 -7.71
C LEU A 408 -6.40 2.06 -8.82
N THR A 409 -6.95 2.02 -10.04
CA THR A 409 -6.31 1.35 -11.18
C THR A 409 -6.41 2.14 -12.47
N GLY A 410 -6.06 1.56 -13.60
CA GLY A 410 -6.05 2.25 -14.89
C GLY A 410 -4.89 3.23 -14.99
N SER A 411 -5.19 4.54 -15.03
CA SER A 411 -4.21 5.61 -15.28
C SER A 411 -3.34 5.31 -16.53
N ILE A 412 -3.98 4.72 -17.55
CA ILE A 412 -3.35 4.35 -18.82
C ILE A 412 -2.99 5.63 -19.57
N GLY A 413 -1.77 6.09 -19.36
CA GLY A 413 -1.25 7.35 -19.86
C GLY A 413 0.18 7.56 -19.42
N VAL A 414 0.89 8.42 -20.12
CA VAL A 414 2.32 8.65 -19.92
C VAL A 414 2.64 10.13 -19.84
N PHE A 415 3.70 10.48 -19.12
CA PHE A 415 4.20 11.84 -19.03
C PHE A 415 5.70 11.86 -18.78
N SER A 416 6.30 13.01 -19.07
CA SER A 416 7.66 13.38 -18.68
C SER A 416 7.64 14.78 -18.11
N MET A 417 8.50 15.04 -17.14
CA MET A 417 8.67 16.37 -16.55
C MET A 417 10.14 16.77 -16.62
N ILE A 418 10.40 17.98 -17.07
CA ILE A 418 11.73 18.53 -17.15
C ILE A 418 11.73 19.85 -16.38
N PRO A 419 12.34 19.88 -15.19
CA PRO A 419 12.51 21.12 -14.45
C PRO A 419 13.61 21.96 -15.08
N ASP A 420 13.44 23.29 -15.03
CA ASP A 420 14.38 24.31 -15.44
C ASP A 420 14.64 25.25 -14.25
N ILE A 421 15.88 25.29 -13.78
CA ILE A 421 16.31 26.10 -12.65
C ILE A 421 17.11 27.34 -13.09
N SER A 422 17.15 27.66 -14.39
CA SER A 422 17.90 28.82 -14.91
C SER A 422 17.47 30.10 -14.22
N GLY A 423 16.17 30.29 -14.02
CA GLY A 423 15.65 31.48 -13.32
C GLY A 423 16.11 31.59 -11.86
N THR A 424 16.29 30.48 -11.15
CA THR A 424 16.89 30.46 -9.80
C THR A 424 18.35 30.92 -9.87
N LEU A 425 19.12 30.36 -10.78
CA LEU A 425 20.54 30.64 -10.91
C LEU A 425 20.80 32.09 -11.33
N GLU A 426 20.15 32.55 -12.39
CA GLU A 426 20.36 33.89 -12.93
C GLU A 426 19.76 35.00 -12.08
N ASN A 427 18.47 34.87 -11.69
CA ASN A 427 17.73 35.97 -11.06
C ASN A 427 17.80 35.98 -9.53
N LYS A 428 18.10 34.83 -8.89
CA LYS A 428 18.17 34.73 -7.42
C LYS A 428 19.60 34.62 -6.91
N LEU A 429 20.41 33.79 -7.56
CA LEU A 429 21.78 33.52 -7.13
C LEU A 429 22.82 34.31 -7.92
N HIS A 430 22.42 35.02 -8.99
CA HIS A 430 23.30 35.77 -9.90
C HIS A 430 24.43 34.91 -10.48
N VAL A 431 24.15 33.65 -10.79
CA VAL A 431 25.05 32.70 -11.44
C VAL A 431 24.70 32.61 -12.91
N ASN A 432 25.62 32.99 -13.75
CA ASN A 432 25.47 32.92 -15.22
C ASN A 432 26.07 31.60 -15.72
N ILE A 433 25.35 30.91 -16.59
CA ILE A 433 25.77 29.63 -17.19
C ILE A 433 26.02 29.87 -18.69
N THR A 434 27.18 29.47 -19.14
CA THR A 434 27.53 29.46 -20.57
C THR A 434 27.73 28.01 -21.01
N PRO A 435 26.80 27.42 -21.78
CA PRO A 435 26.95 26.06 -22.29
C PRO A 435 28.05 25.99 -23.35
N VAL A 436 28.82 24.89 -23.33
CA VAL A 436 29.77 24.53 -24.39
C VAL A 436 29.42 23.13 -24.85
N ASN A 437 28.72 23.04 -25.95
CA ASN A 437 28.14 21.81 -26.47
C ASN A 437 28.91 21.30 -27.67
N SER A 438 29.17 20.00 -27.76
CA SER A 438 29.70 19.35 -28.97
C SER A 438 28.65 19.27 -30.08
N ASN A 439 27.39 19.13 -29.69
CA ASN A 439 26.22 19.00 -30.54
C ASN A 439 25.11 19.91 -30.04
N ARG A 440 24.21 20.37 -30.90
CA ARG A 440 23.21 21.39 -30.59
C ARG A 440 22.36 21.12 -29.32
N HIS A 441 22.00 19.89 -29.10
CA HIS A 441 21.06 19.47 -28.02
C HIS A 441 21.76 18.71 -26.87
N ALA A 442 23.09 18.82 -26.75
CA ALA A 442 23.85 18.02 -25.77
C ALA A 442 23.48 18.32 -24.30
N ASP A 443 22.91 19.48 -24.03
CA ASP A 443 22.51 19.97 -22.72
C ASP A 443 20.99 19.93 -22.43
N MET A 444 20.20 19.29 -23.34
CA MET A 444 18.73 19.31 -23.23
C MET A 444 18.18 18.73 -21.90
N TYR A 445 18.90 17.82 -21.25
CA TYR A 445 18.49 17.24 -19.95
C TYR A 445 19.19 17.88 -18.76
N GLY A 446 19.88 19.00 -18.96
CA GLY A 446 20.75 19.60 -17.95
C GLY A 446 20.06 20.46 -16.91
N MET A 447 18.77 20.69 -16.99
CA MET A 447 17.96 21.55 -16.07
C MET A 447 18.42 23.02 -16.00
N MET A 448 19.43 23.44 -16.78
CA MET A 448 20.03 24.77 -16.72
C MET A 448 19.43 25.75 -17.73
N ARG A 449 18.51 25.29 -18.53
CA ARG A 449 17.69 26.06 -19.48
C ARG A 449 16.41 25.28 -19.80
N PRO A 450 15.36 25.96 -20.28
CA PRO A 450 14.17 25.27 -20.78
C PRO A 450 14.51 24.53 -22.09
N LEU A 451 13.72 23.48 -22.39
CA LEU A 451 13.73 22.85 -23.70
C LEU A 451 13.24 23.83 -24.76
N ASP A 452 13.89 23.80 -25.94
CA ASP A 452 13.38 24.49 -27.12
C ASP A 452 12.22 23.70 -27.76
N LYS A 453 11.63 24.29 -28.83
CA LYS A 453 10.50 23.64 -29.51
C LYS A 453 10.90 22.29 -30.14
N ALA A 454 12.07 22.17 -30.72
CA ALA A 454 12.52 20.92 -31.35
C ALA A 454 12.73 19.81 -30.31
N GLU A 455 13.29 20.16 -29.15
CA GLU A 455 13.49 19.26 -28.00
C GLU A 455 12.15 18.84 -27.37
N THR A 456 11.21 19.78 -27.24
CA THR A 456 9.85 19.48 -26.76
C THR A 456 9.12 18.55 -27.73
N ASP A 457 9.20 18.82 -29.06
CA ASP A 457 8.59 17.97 -30.08
C ASP A 457 9.21 16.55 -30.08
N TYR A 458 10.54 16.46 -29.88
CA TYR A 458 11.25 15.18 -29.75
C TYR A 458 10.77 14.37 -28.54
N MET A 459 10.62 15.01 -27.38
CA MET A 459 10.10 14.36 -26.17
C MET A 459 8.63 13.96 -26.33
N GLN A 460 7.79 14.82 -26.95
CA GLN A 460 6.39 14.50 -27.21
C GLN A 460 6.26 13.27 -28.11
N ALA A 461 7.07 13.16 -29.15
CA ALA A 461 7.07 11.97 -30.02
C ALA A 461 7.40 10.68 -29.23
N SER A 462 8.30 10.75 -28.25
CA SER A 462 8.60 9.61 -27.38
C SER A 462 7.42 9.25 -26.50
N VAL A 463 6.73 10.24 -25.94
CA VAL A 463 5.52 10.04 -25.11
C VAL A 463 4.39 9.40 -25.93
N GLU A 464 4.18 9.84 -27.18
CA GLU A 464 3.16 9.26 -28.07
C GLU A 464 3.43 7.78 -28.36
N VAL A 465 4.67 7.42 -28.75
CA VAL A 465 5.04 6.02 -29.03
C VAL A 465 4.82 5.12 -27.80
N ILE A 466 5.13 5.62 -26.60
CA ILE A 466 4.93 4.85 -25.36
C ILE A 466 3.45 4.72 -25.04
N TYR A 467 2.65 5.77 -25.27
CA TYR A 467 1.21 5.72 -25.10
C TYR A 467 0.56 4.69 -26.04
N ASP A 468 0.92 4.71 -27.33
CA ASP A 468 0.46 3.73 -28.31
C ASP A 468 0.84 2.29 -27.91
N THR A 469 2.06 2.11 -27.37
CA THR A 469 2.50 0.81 -26.84
C THR A 469 1.65 0.38 -25.66
N PHE A 470 1.32 1.29 -24.73
CA PHE A 470 0.52 0.98 -23.55
C PHE A 470 -0.92 0.62 -23.94
N THR A 471 -1.56 1.40 -24.81
CA THR A 471 -2.93 1.11 -25.25
C THR A 471 -3.00 -0.20 -26.05
N ALA A 472 -2.01 -0.49 -26.89
CA ALA A 472 -1.91 -1.78 -27.58
C ALA A 472 -1.72 -2.96 -26.61
N LEU A 473 -0.89 -2.80 -25.57
CA LEU A 473 -0.70 -3.79 -24.51
C LEU A 473 -2.03 -4.11 -23.80
N VAL A 474 -2.76 -3.07 -23.39
CA VAL A 474 -4.05 -3.24 -22.71
C VAL A 474 -5.08 -3.87 -23.65
N ALA A 475 -5.13 -3.43 -24.90
CA ALA A 475 -6.02 -4.00 -25.91
C ALA A 475 -5.79 -5.51 -26.07
N ALA A 476 -4.54 -5.93 -26.17
CA ALA A 476 -4.18 -7.35 -26.27
C ALA A 476 -4.52 -8.14 -25.00
N GLY A 477 -4.22 -7.58 -23.83
CA GLY A 477 -4.46 -8.26 -22.54
C GLY A 477 -5.93 -8.36 -22.15
N ARG A 478 -6.73 -7.37 -22.56
CA ARG A 478 -8.17 -7.29 -22.19
C ARG A 478 -9.12 -7.69 -23.33
N GLY A 479 -8.59 -8.12 -24.48
CA GLY A 479 -9.42 -8.50 -25.64
C GLY A 479 -10.22 -7.33 -26.23
N MET A 480 -9.71 -6.10 -26.10
CA MET A 480 -10.34 -4.87 -26.59
C MET A 480 -9.68 -4.40 -27.89
N THR A 481 -10.33 -3.48 -28.60
CA THR A 481 -9.66 -2.73 -29.68
C THR A 481 -8.89 -1.54 -29.11
N VAL A 482 -7.80 -1.12 -29.77
CA VAL A 482 -7.04 0.05 -29.33
C VAL A 482 -7.90 1.31 -29.21
N PRO A 483 -8.82 1.64 -30.15
CA PRO A 483 -9.72 2.77 -29.96
C PRO A 483 -10.64 2.66 -28.73
N ALA A 484 -11.15 1.46 -28.41
CA ALA A 484 -11.96 1.25 -27.22
C ALA A 484 -11.16 1.44 -25.93
N VAL A 485 -9.88 1.04 -25.94
CA VAL A 485 -8.97 1.32 -24.81
C VAL A 485 -8.71 2.81 -24.70
N ASP A 486 -8.48 3.54 -25.80
CA ASP A 486 -8.22 4.98 -25.76
C ASP A 486 -9.38 5.77 -25.17
N GLU A 487 -10.63 5.38 -25.42
CA GLU A 487 -11.84 6.02 -24.84
C GLU A 487 -11.86 5.98 -23.30
N ILE A 488 -11.38 4.89 -22.70
CA ILE A 488 -11.34 4.70 -21.23
C ILE A 488 -9.97 5.00 -20.62
N ALA A 489 -8.97 5.25 -21.44
CA ALA A 489 -7.58 5.55 -21.05
C ALA A 489 -7.37 7.04 -20.80
N GLN A 490 -6.62 7.73 -21.64
CA GLN A 490 -6.31 9.16 -21.54
C GLN A 490 -5.72 9.55 -20.17
N GLY A 491 -5.08 8.59 -19.48
CA GLY A 491 -4.53 8.77 -18.14
C GLY A 491 -5.54 8.70 -16.99
N ARG A 492 -6.83 8.38 -17.26
CA ARG A 492 -7.89 8.34 -16.24
C ARG A 492 -7.62 7.24 -15.23
N VAL A 493 -7.78 7.59 -13.96
CA VAL A 493 -7.82 6.65 -12.83
C VAL A 493 -9.25 6.18 -12.63
N TRP A 494 -9.42 4.89 -12.37
CA TRP A 494 -10.67 4.22 -12.11
C TRP A 494 -10.61 3.50 -10.77
N THR A 495 -11.74 3.41 -10.07
CA THR A 495 -11.85 2.48 -8.94
C THR A 495 -11.97 1.05 -9.44
N GLY A 496 -11.69 0.05 -8.59
CA GLY A 496 -11.86 -1.35 -8.95
C GLY A 496 -13.30 -1.67 -9.36
N ALA A 497 -14.28 -1.08 -8.67
CA ALA A 497 -15.69 -1.21 -8.99
C ALA A 497 -16.02 -0.69 -10.40
N GLU A 498 -15.48 0.46 -10.80
CA GLU A 498 -15.63 1.01 -12.14
C GLU A 498 -14.83 0.21 -13.18
N ALA A 499 -13.59 -0.20 -12.83
CA ALA A 499 -12.71 -0.97 -13.70
C ALA A 499 -13.32 -2.32 -14.11
N LEU A 500 -14.09 -2.96 -13.21
CA LEU A 500 -14.85 -4.16 -13.53
C LEU A 500 -15.92 -3.88 -14.60
N GLN A 501 -16.64 -2.78 -14.49
CA GLN A 501 -17.71 -2.43 -15.44
C GLN A 501 -17.19 -2.13 -16.84
N ILE A 502 -15.98 -1.55 -16.95
CA ILE A 502 -15.36 -1.20 -18.23
C ILE A 502 -14.38 -2.27 -18.74
N GLY A 503 -14.29 -3.43 -18.08
CA GLY A 503 -13.52 -4.58 -18.53
C GLY A 503 -11.99 -4.49 -18.31
N LEU A 504 -11.52 -3.56 -17.50
CA LEU A 504 -10.08 -3.47 -17.15
C LEU A 504 -9.64 -4.53 -16.16
N VAL A 505 -10.57 -5.12 -15.40
CA VAL A 505 -10.33 -6.21 -14.43
C VAL A 505 -11.41 -7.28 -14.61
N ASP A 506 -11.23 -8.46 -13.99
CA ASP A 506 -12.12 -9.61 -14.23
C ASP A 506 -13.09 -9.86 -13.08
N GLU A 507 -12.68 -9.57 -11.83
CA GLU A 507 -13.49 -9.92 -10.66
C GLU A 507 -13.11 -9.07 -9.44
N ILE A 508 -14.13 -8.71 -8.62
CA ILE A 508 -13.91 -8.18 -7.28
C ILE A 508 -13.59 -9.34 -6.35
N GLY A 509 -12.44 -9.27 -5.67
CA GLY A 509 -11.99 -10.32 -4.77
C GLY A 509 -10.66 -9.98 -4.10
N THR A 510 -10.37 -10.71 -3.05
CA THR A 510 -9.21 -10.53 -2.17
C THR A 510 -7.96 -11.22 -2.72
N ILE A 511 -6.80 -10.97 -2.07
CA ILE A 511 -5.58 -11.73 -2.35
C ILE A 511 -5.78 -13.25 -2.10
N GLU A 512 -6.61 -13.63 -1.14
CA GLU A 512 -6.94 -15.04 -0.88
C GLU A 512 -7.69 -15.66 -2.06
N ASP A 513 -8.66 -14.94 -2.66
CA ASP A 513 -9.38 -15.41 -3.83
C ASP A 513 -8.45 -15.65 -5.01
N ALA A 514 -7.51 -14.74 -5.24
CA ALA A 514 -6.50 -14.88 -6.28
C ALA A 514 -5.58 -16.09 -6.04
N ILE A 515 -5.13 -16.30 -4.80
CA ILE A 515 -4.29 -17.45 -4.43
C ILE A 515 -5.08 -18.75 -4.56
N ARG A 516 -6.34 -18.76 -4.13
CA ARG A 516 -7.23 -19.93 -4.26
C ARG A 516 -7.46 -20.27 -5.74
N TYR A 517 -7.76 -19.29 -6.56
CA TYR A 517 -7.92 -19.50 -8.00
C TYR A 517 -6.62 -20.02 -8.64
N ALA A 518 -5.48 -19.44 -8.31
CA ALA A 518 -4.18 -19.87 -8.80
C ALA A 518 -3.87 -21.33 -8.38
N ALA A 519 -4.15 -21.71 -7.12
CA ALA A 519 -3.94 -23.07 -6.63
C ALA A 519 -4.83 -24.08 -7.37
N LEU A 520 -6.13 -23.76 -7.49
CA LEU A 520 -7.11 -24.64 -8.13
C LEU A 520 -6.92 -24.74 -9.66
N SER A 521 -6.21 -23.82 -10.29
CA SER A 521 -5.82 -23.93 -11.71
C SER A 521 -4.71 -24.96 -11.97
N ILE A 522 -4.09 -25.51 -10.91
CA ILE A 522 -3.02 -26.50 -11.00
C ILE A 522 -3.62 -27.90 -11.09
N ASP A 523 -3.28 -28.65 -12.13
CA ASP A 523 -3.76 -30.02 -12.32
C ASP A 523 -3.61 -30.92 -11.09
N GLY A 524 -4.73 -31.53 -10.67
CA GLY A 524 -4.80 -32.45 -9.53
C GLY A 524 -4.76 -31.78 -8.17
N ILE A 525 -4.94 -30.45 -8.10
CA ILE A 525 -5.14 -29.69 -6.87
C ILE A 525 -6.64 -29.37 -6.73
N THR A 526 -7.21 -29.71 -5.57
CA THR A 526 -8.62 -29.48 -5.22
C THR A 526 -8.79 -28.59 -3.99
N ASP A 527 -7.68 -28.31 -3.30
CA ASP A 527 -7.66 -27.49 -2.09
C ASP A 527 -6.32 -26.76 -1.95
N VAL A 528 -6.35 -25.51 -1.46
CA VAL A 528 -5.16 -24.66 -1.29
C VAL A 528 -4.13 -25.28 -0.34
N SER A 529 -4.57 -26.07 0.65
CA SER A 529 -3.66 -26.75 1.59
C SER A 529 -2.75 -27.80 0.92
N GLN A 530 -3.04 -28.19 -0.31
CA GLN A 530 -2.24 -29.15 -1.08
C GLN A 530 -1.02 -28.54 -1.79
N VAL A 531 -0.92 -27.21 -1.79
CA VAL A 531 0.21 -26.46 -2.36
C VAL A 531 1.00 -25.74 -1.29
N GLN A 532 2.26 -25.42 -1.61
CA GLN A 532 3.05 -24.48 -0.82
C GLN A 532 2.87 -23.07 -1.36
N ILE A 533 2.50 -22.13 -0.52
CA ILE A 533 2.53 -20.71 -0.85
C ILE A 533 3.94 -20.20 -0.58
N ALA A 534 4.58 -19.61 -1.59
CA ALA A 534 5.94 -19.11 -1.52
C ALA A 534 5.96 -17.61 -1.88
N GLU A 535 6.30 -16.76 -0.93
CA GLU A 535 6.25 -15.31 -1.06
C GLU A 535 7.59 -14.73 -1.54
N TYR A 536 7.52 -13.72 -2.40
CA TYR A 536 8.64 -13.00 -3.01
C TYR A 536 8.35 -11.49 -3.13
N PRO A 537 9.37 -10.60 -2.94
CA PRO A 537 10.63 -10.91 -2.25
C PRO A 537 10.36 -11.38 -0.82
N LYS A 538 11.33 -12.03 -0.21
CA LYS A 538 11.25 -12.24 1.25
C LYS A 538 11.36 -10.89 1.96
N PRO A 539 10.55 -10.65 3.00
CA PRO A 539 10.70 -9.46 3.83
C PRO A 539 12.13 -9.30 4.35
N LEU A 540 12.55 -8.06 4.53
CA LEU A 540 13.84 -7.76 5.14
C LEU A 540 13.82 -8.22 6.61
N THR A 541 14.90 -8.84 7.04
CA THR A 541 15.12 -9.14 8.46
C THR A 541 15.41 -7.87 9.23
N THR A 542 15.17 -7.88 10.55
CA THR A 542 15.51 -6.77 11.47
C THR A 542 16.93 -6.27 11.28
N ILE A 543 17.90 -7.19 11.07
CA ILE A 543 19.31 -6.84 10.85
C ILE A 543 19.50 -6.14 9.49
N GLU A 544 18.84 -6.61 8.44
CA GLU A 544 18.90 -5.98 7.11
C GLU A 544 18.26 -4.58 7.13
N MET A 545 17.13 -4.41 7.83
CA MET A 545 16.50 -3.10 8.02
C MET A 545 17.42 -2.14 8.78
N LEU A 546 18.08 -2.62 9.84
CA LEU A 546 19.03 -1.84 10.60
C LEU A 546 20.25 -1.41 9.75
N MET A 547 20.78 -2.29 8.92
CA MET A 547 21.91 -1.97 8.04
C MET A 547 21.53 -0.95 6.96
N GLU A 548 20.31 -0.99 6.46
CA GLU A 548 19.80 -0.04 5.46
C GLU A 548 19.57 1.35 6.07
N SER A 549 19.03 1.43 7.30
CA SER A 549 18.80 2.71 7.98
C SER A 549 20.10 3.47 8.30
N PHE A 550 21.21 2.77 8.54
CA PHE A 550 22.52 3.42 8.67
C PHE A 550 23.06 3.99 7.33
N GLY A 551 22.53 3.54 6.20
CA GLY A 551 22.90 4.02 4.85
C GLY A 551 21.95 5.08 4.27
N ALA A 552 20.74 5.19 4.79
CA ALA A 552 19.74 6.14 4.34
C ALA A 552 19.77 7.37 5.26
N GLY A 553 20.11 8.54 4.72
CA GLY A 553 19.92 9.81 5.44
C GLY A 553 18.43 10.01 5.72
N GLU A 554 18.03 10.06 6.99
CA GLU A 554 16.65 10.33 7.37
C GLU A 554 16.16 11.67 6.80
N SER A 555 14.87 11.70 6.39
CA SER A 555 14.19 12.93 6.01
C SER A 555 14.15 13.89 7.21
N VAL A 556 14.63 15.12 7.02
CA VAL A 556 14.57 16.18 8.04
C VAL A 556 13.11 16.53 8.42
N PHE A 557 12.16 16.18 7.56
CA PHE A 557 10.73 16.48 7.69
C PHE A 557 9.86 15.23 7.91
N ALA A 558 10.47 14.08 8.24
CA ALA A 558 9.73 12.83 8.50
C ALA A 558 8.58 13.04 9.49
N GLY A 559 7.37 12.56 9.12
CA GLY A 559 6.16 12.71 9.91
C GLY A 559 5.53 14.11 9.90
N SER A 560 6.07 15.09 9.15
CA SER A 560 5.48 16.41 8.99
C SER A 560 4.73 16.57 7.67
N SER A 561 3.84 17.54 7.57
CA SER A 561 3.15 17.90 6.31
C SER A 561 4.12 18.36 5.19
N LEU A 562 5.38 18.68 5.54
CA LEU A 562 6.43 19.04 4.60
C LEU A 562 7.17 17.82 4.01
N GLU A 563 6.98 16.64 4.53
CA GLU A 563 7.61 15.41 4.01
C GLU A 563 7.26 15.14 2.54
N ASN A 564 6.00 15.39 2.16
CA ASN A 564 5.59 15.26 0.76
C ASN A 564 6.25 16.30 -0.16
N VAL A 565 6.52 17.49 0.37
CA VAL A 565 7.27 18.52 -0.36
C VAL A 565 8.73 18.11 -0.53
N GLU A 566 9.35 17.58 0.54
CA GLU A 566 10.72 17.06 0.47
C GLU A 566 10.84 15.87 -0.49
N LYS A 567 9.89 14.92 -0.45
CA LYS A 567 9.85 13.79 -1.39
C LYS A 567 9.73 14.27 -2.85
N ALA A 568 8.91 15.29 -3.10
CA ALA A 568 8.79 15.91 -4.41
C ALA A 568 10.12 16.54 -4.86
N PHE A 569 10.82 17.26 -3.98
CA PHE A 569 12.14 17.85 -4.29
C PHE A 569 13.23 16.79 -4.45
N LYS A 570 13.26 15.74 -3.62
CA LYS A 570 14.23 14.63 -3.79
C LYS A 570 14.03 13.89 -5.11
N GLY A 571 12.81 13.74 -5.60
CA GLY A 571 12.53 13.19 -6.94
C GLY A 571 13.11 14.04 -8.07
N TRP A 572 13.33 15.33 -7.85
CA TRP A 572 13.94 16.23 -8.86
C TRP A 572 15.46 16.20 -8.86
N THR A 573 16.08 15.95 -7.72
CA THR A 573 17.54 15.93 -7.58
C THR A 573 18.17 14.59 -7.96
N SER A 574 17.37 13.54 -8.06
CA SER A 574 17.81 12.25 -8.59
C SER A 574 17.94 12.30 -10.11
N SER A 575 18.68 11.35 -10.70
CA SER A 575 18.94 11.23 -12.15
C SER A 575 17.68 10.95 -13.00
N GLU A 576 16.54 11.53 -12.65
CA GLU A 576 15.22 11.22 -13.20
C GLU A 576 14.72 12.26 -14.23
N SER A 577 15.45 13.37 -14.39
CA SER A 577 15.12 14.37 -15.41
C SER A 577 15.14 13.76 -16.82
N GLY A 578 14.08 13.99 -17.58
CA GLY A 578 13.96 13.50 -18.96
C GLY A 578 13.49 12.06 -19.13
N LYS A 579 13.27 11.30 -18.06
CA LYS A 579 12.65 9.97 -18.16
C LYS A 579 11.16 10.07 -18.45
N VAL A 580 10.61 9.05 -19.08
CA VAL A 580 9.17 8.93 -19.34
C VAL A 580 8.56 8.00 -18.31
N TYR A 581 7.49 8.48 -17.68
CA TYR A 581 6.83 7.79 -16.57
C TYR A 581 5.41 7.35 -16.93
N ALA A 582 5.11 6.12 -16.56
CA ALA A 582 3.77 5.62 -16.36
C ALA A 582 3.50 5.60 -14.85
N ARG A 583 3.13 6.74 -14.28
CA ARG A 583 2.84 6.92 -12.85
C ARG A 583 1.49 7.59 -12.66
N MET A 584 0.80 7.19 -11.59
CA MET A 584 -0.44 7.84 -11.17
C MET A 584 -0.17 9.28 -10.70
N PRO A 585 -1.15 10.20 -10.82
CA PRO A 585 -0.96 11.63 -10.53
C PRO A 585 -0.46 11.94 -9.12
N TYR A 586 -0.95 11.22 -8.13
CA TYR A 586 -0.59 11.38 -6.71
C TYR A 586 -1.07 10.15 -5.93
N GLU A 587 -0.45 9.92 -4.79
CA GLU A 587 -0.95 8.97 -3.80
C GLU A 587 -2.07 9.66 -3.01
N ILE A 588 -3.28 9.11 -3.07
CA ILE A 588 -4.41 9.64 -2.33
C ILE A 588 -4.28 9.14 -0.89
N SER A 589 -3.95 10.04 0.02
CA SER A 589 -4.13 9.80 1.44
C SER A 589 -5.59 10.08 1.77
N ILE A 590 -6.39 9.04 1.87
CA ILE A 590 -7.77 9.16 2.36
C ILE A 590 -7.69 9.00 3.87
N ARG A 591 -7.96 10.08 4.57
CA ARG A 591 -8.08 10.10 6.04
C ARG A 591 -9.52 10.04 6.43
#